data_026bc3c03480204db29c24b284f8f8c5
#
_entry.id   026bc3c03480204db29c24b284f8f8c5
#
_cell.length_a   1.000
_cell.length_b   1.000
_cell.length_c   1.000
_cell.angle_alpha   90.00
_cell.angle_beta   90.00
_cell.angle_gamma   90.00
#
_symmetry.space_group_name_H-M   'P 1'
#
loop_
_entity.id
_entity.type
_entity.pdbx_description
1 polymer ?
#
loop_
_entity_poly.entity_id
_entity_poly.type
_entity_poly.pdbx_seq_one_letter_code
_entity_poly.pdbx_strand_id
1 'polypeptide(L)'
;MKKKSILIIAGLIILLGGFLVKWRGGGKTEVAPSPTTSIALSEVSEDVEVNLTSRYDKKAVILTISQIAPETTSIDYELSYETAKGLPRGVLGTLHLKGGEEKAEREILLGTCSRNVCVYDEGVKKVNLVLKFNSSSGSSQFQKEYEL
;
A
#
# COMPACT_ATOMS: atom_id res chain seq x y z
N MET A 1 -62.60 18.56 35.38
CA MET A 1 -61.36 19.00 34.72
C MET A 1 -60.24 17.94 34.73
N LYS A 2 -60.17 16.99 35.65
CA LYS A 2 -59.07 15.97 35.74
C LYS A 2 -59.12 14.91 34.65
N LYS A 3 -60.28 14.50 34.11
CA LYS A 3 -60.37 13.45 33.08
C LYS A 3 -59.86 13.84 31.68
N LYS A 4 -59.98 15.12 31.31
CA LYS A 4 -59.50 15.62 30.00
C LYS A 4 -57.98 15.73 29.94
N SER A 5 -57.31 16.02 31.05
CA SER A 5 -55.84 16.07 31.13
C SER A 5 -55.18 14.70 31.01
N ILE A 6 -55.82 13.64 31.53
CA ILE A 6 -55.31 12.25 31.45
C ILE A 6 -55.36 11.77 30.01
N LEU A 7 -56.39 12.09 29.23
CA LEU A 7 -56.48 11.69 27.82
C LEU A 7 -55.44 12.38 26.94
N ILE A 8 -55.09 13.63 27.23
CA ILE A 8 -54.06 14.37 26.50
C ILE A 8 -52.68 13.80 26.78
N ILE A 9 -52.40 13.42 28.03
CA ILE A 9 -51.10 12.80 28.40
C ILE A 9 -50.96 11.41 27.78
N ALA A 10 -52.04 10.60 27.73
CA ALA A 10 -52.00 9.28 27.06
C ALA A 10 -51.76 9.41 25.55
N GLY A 11 -52.36 10.37 24.87
CA GLY A 11 -52.15 10.63 23.45
C GLY A 11 -50.73 11.08 23.13
N LEU A 12 -50.11 11.89 23.98
CA LEU A 12 -48.73 12.39 23.80
C LEU A 12 -47.68 11.27 23.97
N ILE A 13 -47.90 10.32 24.88
CA ILE A 13 -47.01 9.17 25.08
C ILE A 13 -47.04 8.24 23.87
N ILE A 14 -48.19 8.02 23.23
CA ILE A 14 -48.31 7.19 22.03
C ILE A 14 -47.61 7.83 20.85
N LEU A 15 -47.65 9.16 20.67
CA LEU A 15 -46.96 9.87 19.62
C LEU A 15 -45.44 9.84 19.81
N LEU A 16 -44.95 10.00 21.03
CA LEU A 16 -43.51 9.89 21.35
C LEU A 16 -42.98 8.45 21.24
N GLY A 17 -43.76 7.46 21.63
CA GLY A 17 -43.39 6.05 21.49
C GLY A 17 -43.30 5.57 20.05
N GLY A 18 -44.20 6.04 19.17
CA GLY A 18 -44.19 5.72 17.74
C GLY A 18 -42.98 6.30 16.99
N PHE A 19 -42.48 7.48 17.42
CA PHE A 19 -41.31 8.10 16.79
C PHE A 19 -40.00 7.38 17.13
N LEU A 20 -39.86 6.81 18.33
CA LEU A 20 -38.64 6.10 18.74
C LEU A 20 -38.48 4.70 18.08
N VAL A 21 -39.58 4.07 17.69
CA VAL A 21 -39.54 2.75 17.03
C VAL A 21 -39.15 2.87 15.56
N LYS A 22 -39.44 3.98 14.88
CA LYS A 22 -39.09 4.18 13.45
C LYS A 22 -37.62 4.49 13.19
N TRP A 23 -36.83 4.79 14.22
CA TRP A 23 -35.42 5.17 14.09
C TRP A 23 -34.46 4.00 14.35
N ARG A 24 -34.97 2.80 14.65
CA ARG A 24 -34.15 1.60 14.89
C ARG A 24 -34.02 0.68 13.68
N GLY A 25 -34.53 1.10 12.53
CA GLY A 25 -34.31 0.43 11.23
C GLY A 25 -33.07 0.94 10.51
N GLY A 26 -31.92 1.02 11.20
CA GLY A 26 -30.62 1.17 10.57
C GLY A 26 -30.29 -0.12 9.85
N GLY A 27 -30.69 -0.25 8.58
CA GLY A 27 -30.16 -1.27 7.70
C GLY A 27 -28.65 -1.12 7.65
N LYS A 28 -27.93 -2.08 8.21
CA LYS A 28 -26.53 -2.30 7.86
C LYS A 28 -26.53 -2.55 6.36
N THR A 29 -26.15 -1.54 5.58
CA THR A 29 -25.71 -1.74 4.22
C THR A 29 -24.40 -2.50 4.36
N GLU A 30 -24.50 -3.82 4.33
CA GLU A 30 -23.37 -4.70 4.12
C GLU A 30 -22.90 -4.37 2.70
N VAL A 31 -21.88 -3.49 2.63
CA VAL A 31 -21.14 -3.27 1.39
C VAL A 31 -20.47 -4.61 1.12
N ALA A 32 -21.10 -5.39 0.24
CA ALA A 32 -20.47 -6.59 -0.29
C ALA A 32 -19.08 -6.16 -0.81
N PRO A 33 -17.99 -6.83 -0.38
CA PRO A 33 -16.69 -6.55 -0.96
C PRO A 33 -16.81 -6.83 -2.45
N SER A 34 -16.66 -5.77 -3.26
CA SER A 34 -16.44 -5.96 -4.70
C SER A 34 -15.33 -6.99 -4.85
N PRO A 35 -15.53 -8.03 -5.66
CA PRO A 35 -14.43 -8.93 -5.96
C PRO A 35 -13.35 -8.09 -6.64
N THR A 36 -12.34 -7.69 -5.87
CA THR A 36 -11.09 -7.21 -6.42
C THR A 36 -10.52 -8.42 -7.15
N THR A 37 -10.72 -8.48 -8.45
CA THR A 37 -10.01 -9.42 -9.31
C THR A 37 -8.54 -8.99 -9.22
N SER A 38 -7.83 -9.52 -8.24
CA SER A 38 -6.37 -9.48 -8.25
C SER A 38 -5.97 -10.29 -9.47
N ILE A 39 -5.59 -9.59 -10.53
CA ILE A 39 -4.87 -10.21 -11.64
C ILE A 39 -3.57 -10.68 -10.98
N ALA A 40 -3.47 -11.98 -10.70
CA ALA A 40 -2.23 -12.57 -10.22
C ALA A 40 -1.21 -12.36 -11.35
N LEU A 41 -0.25 -11.47 -11.11
CA LEU A 41 0.90 -11.32 -12.02
C LEU A 41 1.71 -12.60 -11.94
N SER A 42 2.23 -13.07 -13.06
CA SER A 42 3.17 -14.18 -13.08
C SER A 42 4.40 -13.82 -12.25
N GLU A 43 4.96 -14.79 -11.55
CA GLU A 43 6.26 -14.60 -10.92
C GLU A 43 7.32 -14.32 -12.00
N VAL A 44 8.31 -13.51 -11.65
CA VAL A 44 9.47 -13.27 -12.49
C VAL A 44 10.25 -14.60 -12.70
N SER A 45 10.99 -14.72 -13.79
CA SER A 45 11.86 -15.88 -14.05
C SER A 45 12.80 -16.11 -12.88
N GLU A 46 13.03 -17.38 -12.51
CA GLU A 46 13.97 -17.81 -11.46
C GLU A 46 15.41 -17.34 -11.71
N ASP A 47 15.75 -17.00 -12.97
CA ASP A 47 17.07 -16.53 -13.34
C ASP A 47 17.35 -15.09 -12.89
N VAL A 48 16.31 -14.29 -12.65
CA VAL A 48 16.47 -12.88 -12.24
C VAL A 48 17.00 -12.79 -10.81
N GLU A 49 18.19 -12.23 -10.67
CA GLU A 49 18.80 -12.00 -9.36
C GLU A 49 18.49 -10.59 -8.86
N VAL A 50 17.88 -10.51 -7.70
CA VAL A 50 17.57 -9.23 -7.03
C VAL A 50 18.28 -9.17 -5.70
N ASN A 51 19.08 -8.12 -5.52
CA ASN A 51 19.79 -7.84 -4.26
C ASN A 51 19.46 -6.43 -3.76
N LEU A 52 19.30 -6.31 -2.44
CA LEU A 52 19.06 -5.04 -1.76
C LEU A 52 20.02 -4.93 -0.58
N THR A 53 20.86 -3.91 -0.60
CA THR A 53 21.86 -3.67 0.46
C THR A 53 21.71 -2.29 1.06
N SER A 54 21.97 -2.18 2.37
CA SER A 54 21.97 -0.88 3.03
C SER A 54 23.21 -0.08 2.62
N ARG A 55 23.04 1.21 2.31
CA ARG A 55 24.17 2.12 2.18
C ARG A 55 24.87 2.30 3.56
N TYR A 56 26.16 2.55 3.57
CA TYR A 56 26.99 2.61 4.79
C TYR A 56 26.45 3.58 5.87
N ASP A 57 25.77 4.65 5.46
CA ASP A 57 25.18 5.66 6.35
C ASP A 57 23.75 5.34 6.78
N LYS A 58 23.19 4.21 6.32
CA LYS A 58 21.82 3.72 6.55
C LYS A 58 20.69 4.68 6.14
N LYS A 59 20.99 5.65 5.27
CA LYS A 59 20.04 6.64 4.77
C LYS A 59 19.44 6.25 3.42
N ALA A 60 19.95 5.19 2.81
CA ALA A 60 19.49 4.66 1.54
C ALA A 60 19.71 3.16 1.46
N VAL A 61 19.04 2.53 0.52
CA VAL A 61 19.34 1.17 0.07
C VAL A 61 19.77 1.20 -1.39
N ILE A 62 20.62 0.26 -1.77
CA ILE A 62 21.08 0.04 -3.13
C ILE A 62 20.39 -1.21 -3.66
N LEU A 63 19.50 -1.02 -4.60
CA LEU A 63 18.82 -2.08 -5.34
C LEU A 63 19.68 -2.43 -6.55
N THR A 64 20.08 -3.70 -6.66
CA THR A 64 20.80 -4.24 -7.83
C THR A 64 19.99 -5.39 -8.39
N ILE A 65 19.72 -5.35 -9.70
CA ILE A 65 19.00 -6.38 -10.43
C ILE A 65 19.90 -6.86 -11.55
N SER A 66 20.02 -8.16 -11.72
CA SER A 66 20.79 -8.78 -12.81
C SER A 66 20.00 -9.90 -13.47
N GLN A 67 20.44 -10.30 -14.67
CA GLN A 67 19.77 -11.27 -15.53
C GLN A 67 18.34 -10.83 -15.91
N ILE A 68 18.19 -9.54 -16.19
CA ILE A 68 16.90 -8.97 -16.64
C ILE A 68 16.64 -9.47 -18.06
N ALA A 69 15.40 -9.96 -18.30
CA ALA A 69 14.99 -10.39 -19.62
C ALA A 69 15.08 -9.24 -20.65
N PRO A 70 15.65 -9.49 -21.85
CA PRO A 70 15.95 -8.43 -22.83
C PRO A 70 14.74 -7.63 -23.32
N GLU A 71 13.54 -8.20 -23.25
CA GLU A 71 12.27 -7.57 -23.61
C GLU A 71 11.71 -6.65 -22.53
N THR A 72 12.33 -6.60 -21.34
CA THR A 72 11.89 -5.74 -20.25
C THR A 72 12.17 -4.27 -20.61
N THR A 73 11.15 -3.43 -20.55
CA THR A 73 11.24 -2.00 -20.88
C THR A 73 11.31 -1.12 -19.66
N SER A 74 10.69 -1.57 -18.56
CA SER A 74 10.73 -0.85 -17.28
C SER A 74 10.51 -1.79 -16.10
N ILE A 75 10.98 -1.35 -14.94
CA ILE A 75 10.76 -2.03 -13.66
C ILE A 75 10.21 -1.01 -12.69
N ASP A 76 8.96 -1.20 -12.26
CA ASP A 76 8.39 -0.43 -11.17
C ASP A 76 8.82 -1.07 -9.86
N TYR A 77 9.23 -0.24 -8.89
CA TYR A 77 9.60 -0.70 -7.57
C TYR A 77 8.76 -0.03 -6.49
N GLU A 78 8.44 -0.82 -5.49
CA GLU A 78 7.83 -0.37 -4.25
C GLU A 78 8.62 -0.91 -3.06
N LEU A 79 9.10 -0.01 -2.21
CA LEU A 79 9.66 -0.34 -0.92
C LEU A 79 8.68 0.06 0.18
N SER A 80 8.38 -0.85 1.08
CA SER A 80 7.65 -0.55 2.31
C SER A 80 8.46 -0.97 3.53
N TYR A 81 8.47 -0.13 4.58
CA TYR A 81 9.25 -0.34 5.79
C TYR A 81 8.64 0.39 6.98
N GLU A 82 9.11 0.06 8.18
CA GLU A 82 8.81 0.79 9.41
C GLU A 82 10.05 1.51 9.92
N THR A 83 9.83 2.73 10.42
CA THR A 83 10.86 3.50 11.10
C THR A 83 11.05 3.02 12.53
N ALA A 84 12.12 3.48 13.24
CA ALA A 84 12.31 3.21 14.66
C ALA A 84 11.12 3.62 15.56
N LYS A 85 10.28 4.53 15.07
CA LYS A 85 9.08 5.00 15.79
C LYS A 85 7.81 4.20 15.44
N GLY A 86 7.93 3.10 14.69
CA GLY A 86 6.80 2.29 14.23
C GLY A 86 5.93 2.99 13.18
N LEU A 87 6.43 4.01 12.49
CA LEU A 87 5.71 4.68 11.42
C LEU A 87 5.90 3.92 10.11
N PRO A 88 4.82 3.47 9.44
CA PRO A 88 4.93 2.86 8.14
C PRO A 88 5.32 3.91 7.09
N ARG A 89 6.20 3.53 6.18
CA ARG A 89 6.71 4.34 5.08
C ARG A 89 6.71 3.54 3.79
N GLY A 90 6.65 4.25 2.66
CA GLY A 90 6.77 3.66 1.34
C GLY A 90 7.48 4.56 0.37
N VAL A 91 8.25 3.98 -0.52
CA VAL A 91 8.93 4.64 -1.63
C VAL A 91 8.57 3.93 -2.91
N LEU A 92 8.10 4.68 -3.90
CA LEU A 92 7.72 4.19 -5.22
C LEU A 92 8.60 4.81 -6.29
N GLY A 93 8.87 4.08 -7.36
CA GLY A 93 9.54 4.62 -8.52
C GLY A 93 9.61 3.64 -9.68
N THR A 94 10.16 4.11 -10.79
CA THR A 94 10.30 3.34 -12.02
C THR A 94 11.74 3.43 -12.54
N LEU A 95 12.30 2.30 -12.93
CA LEU A 95 13.54 2.18 -13.70
C LEU A 95 13.14 2.00 -15.17
N HIS A 96 13.54 2.93 -16.02
CA HIS A 96 13.39 2.80 -17.47
C HIS A 96 14.65 2.14 -18.04
N LEU A 97 14.48 1.02 -18.71
CA LEU A 97 15.56 0.27 -19.32
C LEU A 97 15.69 0.61 -20.79
N LYS A 98 16.93 0.70 -21.27
CA LYS A 98 17.21 0.67 -22.69
C LYS A 98 17.15 -0.78 -23.13
N GLY A 99 16.56 -1.06 -24.31
CA GLY A 99 16.38 -2.42 -24.76
C GLY A 99 17.67 -3.24 -24.72
N GLY A 100 17.60 -4.45 -24.13
CA GLY A 100 18.74 -5.36 -23.96
C GLY A 100 19.62 -5.10 -22.73
N GLU A 101 19.23 -4.20 -21.83
CA GLU A 101 19.92 -4.05 -20.54
C GLU A 101 19.61 -5.23 -19.62
N GLU A 102 20.61 -6.04 -19.33
CA GLU A 102 20.52 -7.21 -18.46
C GLU A 102 20.75 -6.87 -16.96
N LYS A 103 21.15 -5.63 -16.66
CA LYS A 103 21.44 -5.15 -15.29
C LYS A 103 20.89 -3.77 -15.06
N ALA A 104 20.42 -3.54 -13.84
CA ALA A 104 19.99 -2.23 -13.37
C ALA A 104 20.41 -2.01 -11.92
N GLU A 105 20.76 -0.77 -11.58
CA GLU A 105 21.07 -0.38 -10.20
C GLU A 105 20.35 0.91 -9.87
N ARG A 106 19.87 1.00 -8.63
CA ARG A 106 19.19 2.20 -8.12
C ARG A 106 19.48 2.43 -6.65
N GLU A 107 19.97 3.61 -6.33
CA GLU A 107 19.96 4.09 -4.94
C GLU A 107 18.57 4.63 -4.60
N ILE A 108 17.98 4.15 -3.52
CA ILE A 108 16.66 4.52 -3.04
C ILE A 108 16.80 5.08 -1.63
N LEU A 109 16.46 6.36 -1.45
CA LEU A 109 16.55 7.03 -0.17
C LEU A 109 15.47 6.54 0.79
N LEU A 110 15.86 6.27 2.04
CA LEU A 110 14.93 5.99 3.13
C LEU A 110 14.56 7.31 3.80
N GLY A 111 13.49 7.93 3.32
CA GLY A 111 13.08 9.25 3.77
C GLY A 111 12.43 10.09 2.66
N THR A 112 12.36 11.38 2.89
CA THR A 112 11.75 12.33 1.96
C THR A 112 12.67 13.52 1.70
N CYS A 113 12.75 13.96 0.45
CA CYS A 113 13.51 15.16 0.07
C CYS A 113 12.56 16.18 -0.57
N SER A 114 12.64 17.43 -0.14
CA SER A 114 11.91 18.56 -0.71
C SER A 114 12.82 19.78 -0.77
N ARG A 115 12.87 20.45 -1.93
CA ARG A 115 13.64 21.68 -2.13
C ARG A 115 15.10 21.58 -1.65
N ASN A 116 15.79 20.48 -1.96
CA ASN A 116 17.17 20.18 -1.55
C ASN A 116 17.37 19.96 -0.03
N VAL A 117 16.30 19.79 0.73
CA VAL A 117 16.35 19.39 2.14
C VAL A 117 15.79 17.98 2.25
N CYS A 118 16.61 17.06 2.78
CA CYS A 118 16.21 15.68 3.00
C CYS A 118 16.01 15.41 4.48
N VAL A 119 14.93 14.72 4.80
CA VAL A 119 14.65 14.15 6.12
C VAL A 119 14.71 12.63 5.96
N TYR A 120 15.66 12.01 6.68
CA TYR A 120 15.87 10.58 6.60
C TYR A 120 15.13 9.86 7.73
N ASP A 121 14.63 8.68 7.41
CA ASP A 121 14.02 7.78 8.37
C ASP A 121 15.11 6.96 9.08
N GLU A 122 15.02 6.87 10.40
CA GLU A 122 16.02 6.18 11.23
C GLU A 122 15.50 4.84 11.72
N GLY A 123 16.45 3.91 11.97
CA GLY A 123 16.19 2.61 12.59
C GLY A 123 15.38 1.65 11.73
N VAL A 124 15.40 1.80 10.42
CA VAL A 124 14.83 0.84 9.48
C VAL A 124 15.65 -0.44 9.57
N LYS A 125 15.00 -1.56 9.91
CA LYS A 125 15.64 -2.86 10.07
C LYS A 125 15.27 -3.84 8.96
N LYS A 126 14.07 -3.69 8.43
CA LYS A 126 13.51 -4.56 7.40
C LYS A 126 12.82 -3.73 6.33
N VAL A 127 12.91 -4.20 5.11
CA VAL A 127 12.27 -3.59 3.94
C VAL A 127 11.58 -4.69 3.16
N ASN A 128 10.31 -4.51 2.86
CA ASN A 128 9.60 -5.34 1.90
C ASN A 128 9.72 -4.67 0.53
N LEU A 129 10.34 -5.39 -0.43
CA LEU A 129 10.54 -4.94 -1.80
C LEU A 129 9.58 -5.67 -2.72
N VAL A 130 8.84 -4.92 -3.50
CA VAL A 130 8.05 -5.43 -4.63
C VAL A 130 8.57 -4.82 -5.91
N LEU A 131 8.85 -5.65 -6.91
CA LEU A 131 9.22 -5.24 -8.26
C LEU A 131 8.20 -5.75 -9.25
N LYS A 132 7.82 -4.90 -10.20
CA LYS A 132 7.01 -5.28 -11.35
C LYS A 132 7.81 -5.04 -12.61
N PHE A 133 8.13 -6.12 -13.31
CA PHE A 133 8.83 -6.09 -14.59
C PHE A 133 7.81 -5.94 -15.70
N ASN A 134 7.95 -4.91 -16.52
CA ASN A 134 7.02 -4.62 -17.61
C ASN A 134 7.72 -4.89 -18.95
N SER A 135 7.08 -5.70 -19.79
CA SER A 135 7.53 -6.01 -21.13
C SER A 135 6.37 -5.93 -22.14
N SER A 136 6.67 -6.02 -23.42
CA SER A 136 5.64 -6.06 -24.47
C SER A 136 4.76 -7.31 -24.41
N SER A 137 5.25 -8.40 -23.82
CA SER A 137 4.56 -9.68 -23.65
C SER A 137 3.71 -9.75 -22.39
N GLY A 138 3.84 -8.79 -21.46
CA GLY A 138 3.11 -8.77 -20.20
C GLY A 138 3.94 -8.26 -19.05
N SER A 139 3.46 -8.50 -17.83
CA SER A 139 4.16 -8.11 -16.62
C SER A 139 4.32 -9.30 -15.68
N SER A 140 5.48 -9.35 -15.00
CA SER A 140 5.77 -10.30 -13.94
C SER A 140 6.15 -9.58 -12.66
N GLN A 141 6.08 -10.26 -11.53
CA GLN A 141 6.30 -9.67 -10.20
C GLN A 141 7.32 -10.47 -9.41
N PHE A 142 8.15 -9.74 -8.67
CA PHE A 142 9.05 -10.26 -7.63
C PHE A 142 8.70 -9.59 -6.31
N GLN A 143 8.72 -10.36 -5.21
CA GLN A 143 8.53 -9.83 -3.87
C GLN A 143 9.45 -10.53 -2.89
N LYS A 144 10.13 -9.74 -2.04
CA LYS A 144 10.99 -10.27 -0.98
C LYS A 144 11.17 -9.28 0.16
N GLU A 145 11.25 -9.80 1.40
CA GLU A 145 11.66 -9.04 2.58
C GLU A 145 13.20 -9.14 2.72
N TYR A 146 13.83 -8.01 3.01
CA TYR A 146 15.28 -7.90 3.27
C TYR A 146 15.51 -7.33 4.66
N GLU A 147 16.49 -7.86 5.35
CA GLU A 147 17.06 -7.27 6.57
C GLU A 147 18.21 -6.31 6.19
N LEU A 148 18.28 -5.13 6.87
CA LEU A 148 19.24 -4.06 6.56
C LEU A 148 20.32 -3.92 7.64
#